data_680b04aaf1c298b7260eba870b164676
#
_entry.id   680b04aaf1c298b7260eba870b164676
#
_cell.length_a   1.000
_cell.length_b   1.000
_cell.length_c   1.000
_cell.angle_alpha   90.00
_cell.angle_beta   90.00
_cell.angle_gamma   90.00
#
_symmetry.space_group_name_H-M   'P 1'
#
loop_
_entity.id
_entity.type
_entity.pdbx_description
1 polymer ?
#
loop_
_entity_poly.entity_id
_entity_poly.type
_entity_poly.pdbx_seq_one_letter_code
_entity_poly.pdbx_strand_id
1 'polypeptide(L)'
;MTESTLARRKRDRQALTAIESDRLYRVARITALTFEVFGDEDKARTWMKRPNDVLDGEVPLALLETEIGASQVSDELLRFQYGIYI
;
A
#
# COMPACT_ATOMS: atom_id res chain seq x y z
N MET A 1 -39.79 6.69 0.07
CA MET A 1 -39.68 5.22 -0.14
C MET A 1 -38.53 4.68 0.68
N THR A 2 -38.81 3.74 1.54
CA THR A 2 -37.77 3.11 2.37
C THR A 2 -37.11 1.98 1.58
N GLU A 3 -35.80 2.00 1.55
CA GLU A 3 -35.03 0.93 0.95
C GLU A 3 -35.16 -0.35 1.76
N SER A 4 -35.22 -1.50 1.09
CA SER A 4 -35.27 -2.79 1.79
C SER A 4 -33.97 -3.08 2.51
N THR A 5 -34.04 -3.84 3.61
CA THR A 5 -32.84 -4.25 4.36
C THR A 5 -31.88 -5.06 3.49
N LEU A 6 -32.41 -5.91 2.61
CA LEU A 6 -31.58 -6.71 1.69
C LEU A 6 -30.81 -5.83 0.69
N ALA A 7 -31.49 -4.82 0.11
CA ALA A 7 -30.85 -3.92 -0.83
C ALA A 7 -29.73 -3.12 -0.16
N ARG A 8 -29.96 -2.66 1.08
CA ARG A 8 -28.96 -1.91 1.85
C ARG A 8 -27.75 -2.79 2.18
N ARG A 9 -27.97 -4.03 2.63
CA ARG A 9 -26.88 -4.96 2.95
C ARG A 9 -26.05 -5.28 1.71
N LYS A 10 -26.68 -5.47 0.57
CA LYS A 10 -25.99 -5.73 -0.69
C LYS A 10 -25.11 -4.55 -1.09
N ARG A 11 -25.62 -3.33 -0.96
CA ARG A 11 -24.88 -2.10 -1.29
C ARG A 11 -23.70 -1.90 -0.34
N ASP A 12 -23.90 -2.12 0.98
CA ASP A 12 -22.85 -2.03 1.99
C ASP A 12 -21.74 -3.04 1.71
N ARG A 13 -22.12 -4.25 1.32
CA ARG A 13 -21.17 -5.31 0.97
C ARG A 13 -20.36 -4.95 -0.28
N GLN A 14 -21.00 -4.37 -1.29
CA GLN A 14 -20.33 -3.92 -2.51
C GLN A 14 -19.34 -2.79 -2.19
N ALA A 15 -19.70 -1.88 -1.31
CA ALA A 15 -18.81 -0.81 -0.90
C ALA A 15 -17.58 -1.34 -0.17
N LEU A 16 -17.75 -2.30 0.75
CA LEU A 16 -16.64 -2.95 1.44
C LEU A 16 -15.74 -3.71 0.49
N THR A 17 -16.32 -4.40 -0.51
CA THR A 17 -15.56 -5.11 -1.52
C THR A 17 -14.71 -4.16 -2.36
N ALA A 18 -15.24 -2.99 -2.71
CA ALA A 18 -14.50 -1.97 -3.44
C ALA A 18 -13.31 -1.46 -2.62
N ILE A 19 -13.52 -1.19 -1.34
CA ILE A 19 -12.45 -0.73 -0.42
C ILE A 19 -11.36 -1.79 -0.30
N GLU A 20 -11.75 -3.05 -0.13
CA GLU A 20 -10.81 -4.16 -0.05
C GLU A 20 -10.03 -4.35 -1.34
N SER A 21 -10.68 -4.21 -2.49
CA SER A 21 -10.05 -4.31 -3.80
C SER A 21 -9.02 -3.21 -4.02
N ASP A 22 -9.36 -1.98 -3.62
CA ASP A 22 -8.44 -0.85 -3.70
C ASP A 22 -7.21 -1.08 -2.83
N ARG A 23 -7.40 -1.61 -1.62
CA ARG A 23 -6.31 -1.93 -0.72
C ARG A 23 -5.41 -3.01 -1.29
N LEU A 24 -5.98 -4.09 -1.80
CA LEU A 24 -5.21 -5.17 -2.42
C LEU A 24 -4.41 -4.68 -3.62
N TYR A 25 -5.03 -3.88 -4.47
CA TYR A 25 -4.35 -3.29 -5.63
C TYR A 25 -3.16 -2.42 -5.19
N ARG A 26 -3.38 -1.59 -4.19
CA ARG A 26 -2.35 -0.70 -3.65
C ARG A 26 -1.17 -1.49 -3.07
N VAL A 27 -1.45 -2.50 -2.26
CA VAL A 27 -0.43 -3.36 -1.66
C VAL A 27 0.34 -4.11 -2.75
N ALA A 28 -0.37 -4.67 -3.73
CA ALA A 28 0.26 -5.40 -4.84
C ALA A 28 1.15 -4.48 -5.68
N ARG A 29 0.68 -3.28 -5.98
CA ARG A 29 1.42 -2.28 -6.77
C ARG A 29 2.74 -1.89 -6.09
N ILE A 30 2.67 -1.55 -4.81
CA ILE A 30 3.87 -1.12 -4.06
C ILE A 30 4.80 -2.30 -3.79
N THR A 31 4.27 -3.48 -3.54
CA THR A 31 5.08 -4.69 -3.35
C THR A 31 5.86 -5.03 -4.63
N ALA A 32 5.20 -4.96 -5.78
CA ALA A 32 5.86 -5.18 -7.08
C ALA A 32 6.98 -4.17 -7.32
N LEU A 33 6.73 -2.90 -7.01
CA LEU A 33 7.74 -1.86 -7.13
C LEU A 33 8.93 -2.13 -6.20
N THR A 34 8.67 -2.57 -4.98
CA THR A 34 9.72 -2.91 -4.01
C THR A 34 10.60 -4.03 -4.52
N PHE A 35 10.00 -5.09 -5.09
CA PHE A 35 10.75 -6.19 -5.69
C PHE A 35 11.62 -5.71 -6.85
N GLU A 36 11.08 -4.85 -7.67
CA GLU A 36 11.81 -4.28 -8.81
C GLU A 36 13.02 -3.46 -8.35
N VAL A 37 12.82 -2.61 -7.34
CA VAL A 37 13.88 -1.72 -6.83
C VAL A 37 15.00 -2.51 -6.18
N PHE A 38 14.69 -3.51 -5.36
CA PHE A 38 15.72 -4.29 -4.65
C PHE A 38 16.30 -5.43 -5.48
N GLY A 39 15.56 -5.93 -6.47
CA GLY A 39 16.01 -7.03 -7.31
C GLY A 39 16.14 -8.37 -6.56
N ASP A 40 15.66 -8.43 -5.31
CA ASP A 40 15.75 -9.60 -4.44
C ASP A 40 14.50 -9.62 -3.56
N GLU A 41 13.77 -10.73 -3.61
CA GLU A 41 12.50 -10.88 -2.93
C GLU A 41 12.65 -10.79 -1.40
N ASP A 42 13.68 -11.42 -0.86
CA ASP A 42 13.91 -11.43 0.59
C ASP A 42 14.28 -10.06 1.11
N LYS A 43 15.13 -9.33 0.39
CA LYS A 43 15.49 -7.96 0.75
C LYS A 43 14.27 -7.04 0.69
N ALA A 44 13.46 -7.19 -0.34
CA ALA A 44 12.24 -6.40 -0.50
C ALA A 44 11.28 -6.63 0.67
N ARG A 45 11.03 -7.88 1.03
CA ARG A 45 10.16 -8.23 2.16
C ARG A 45 10.70 -7.70 3.47
N THR A 46 11.99 -7.82 3.69
CA THR A 46 12.62 -7.31 4.92
C THR A 46 12.45 -5.82 5.03
N TRP A 47 12.69 -5.09 3.94
CA TRP A 47 12.52 -3.63 3.91
C TRP A 47 11.08 -3.21 4.20
N MET A 48 10.12 -3.90 3.60
CA MET A 48 8.68 -3.62 3.77
C MET A 48 8.20 -3.79 5.20
N LYS A 49 8.84 -4.67 5.98
CA LYS A 49 8.38 -5.04 7.32
C LYS A 49 9.16 -4.37 8.44
N ARG A 50 10.19 -3.61 8.14
CA ARG A 50 11.01 -2.92 9.14
C ARG A 50 10.59 -1.46 9.30
N PRO A 51 10.67 -0.92 10.52
CA PRO A 51 10.55 0.53 10.72
C PRO A 51 11.61 1.25 9.89
N ASN A 52 11.24 2.36 9.29
CA ASN A 52 12.08 3.11 8.36
C ASN A 52 12.23 4.55 8.86
N ASP A 53 13.46 4.97 9.13
CA ASP A 53 13.73 6.30 9.69
C ASP A 53 13.29 7.42 8.74
N VAL A 54 13.43 7.22 7.43
CA VAL A 54 13.02 8.22 6.43
C VAL A 54 11.49 8.37 6.41
N LEU A 55 10.77 7.33 6.83
CA LEU A 55 9.31 7.31 6.92
C LEU A 55 8.86 7.56 8.38
N ASP A 56 9.60 8.35 9.13
CA ASP A 56 9.30 8.69 10.52
C ASP A 56 9.19 7.48 11.45
N GLY A 57 9.97 6.45 11.19
CA GLY A 57 9.96 5.23 11.98
C GLY A 57 8.80 4.29 11.67
N GLU A 58 7.99 4.62 10.66
CA GLU A 58 6.86 3.78 10.28
C GLU A 58 7.31 2.57 9.47
N VAL A 59 6.57 1.48 9.58
CA VAL A 59 6.77 0.28 8.76
C VAL A 59 6.13 0.54 7.40
N PRO A 60 6.89 0.40 6.30
CA PRO A 60 6.33 0.67 4.96
C PRO A 60 5.02 -0.07 4.69
N LEU A 61 4.94 -1.34 5.05
CA LEU A 61 3.73 -2.13 4.85
C LEU A 61 2.51 -1.52 5.55
N ALA A 62 2.69 -0.99 6.76
CA ALA A 62 1.61 -0.33 7.51
C ALA A 62 1.13 0.95 6.83
N LEU A 63 2.02 1.68 6.16
CA LEU A 63 1.66 2.90 5.44
C LEU A 63 0.78 2.64 4.22
N LEU A 64 0.72 1.40 3.73
CA LEU A 64 -0.09 1.04 2.57
C LEU A 64 -1.60 0.99 2.86
N GLU A 65 -2.00 1.23 4.10
CA GLU A 65 -3.42 1.32 4.46
C GLU A 65 -4.10 2.54 3.84
N THR A 66 -3.33 3.57 3.47
CA THR A 66 -3.85 4.77 2.80
C THR A 66 -3.09 5.03 1.52
N GLU A 67 -3.72 5.76 0.59
CA GLU A 67 -3.08 6.17 -0.66
C GLU A 67 -1.95 7.18 -0.39
N ILE A 68 -2.12 8.05 0.60
CA ILE A 68 -1.08 9.00 1.00
C ILE A 68 0.14 8.25 1.52
N GLY A 69 -0.06 7.24 2.38
CA GLY A 69 1.03 6.42 2.89
C GLY A 69 1.73 5.63 1.78
N ALA A 70 0.96 5.07 0.85
CA ALA A 70 1.51 4.37 -0.31
C ALA A 70 2.38 5.29 -1.16
N SER A 71 1.96 6.53 -1.35
CA SER A 71 2.72 7.54 -2.07
C SER A 71 4.06 7.83 -1.40
N GLN A 72 4.08 7.93 -0.07
CA GLN A 72 5.32 8.13 0.69
C GLN A 72 6.28 6.97 0.49
N VAL A 73 5.78 5.73 0.53
CA VAL A 73 6.59 4.54 0.31
C VAL A 73 7.13 4.50 -1.12
N SER A 74 6.28 4.79 -2.09
CA SER A 74 6.66 4.84 -3.50
C SER A 74 7.77 5.87 -3.75
N ASP A 75 7.64 7.07 -3.17
CA ASP A 75 8.64 8.12 -3.31
C ASP A 75 9.99 7.68 -2.76
N GLU A 76 10.01 7.01 -1.61
CA GLU A 76 11.25 6.51 -1.02
C GLU A 76 11.88 5.42 -1.89
N LEU A 77 11.08 4.51 -2.44
CA LEU A 77 11.57 3.47 -3.34
C LEU A 77 12.17 4.07 -4.62
N LEU A 78 11.56 5.10 -5.16
CA LEU A 78 12.08 5.78 -6.35
C LEU A 78 13.39 6.50 -6.06
N ARG A 79 13.59 7.03 -4.86
CA ARG A 79 14.86 7.59 -4.44
C ARG A 79 15.96 6.54 -4.45
N PHE A 80 15.69 5.35 -3.94
CA PHE A 80 16.62 4.23 -4.03
C PHE A 80 16.97 3.90 -5.47
N GLN A 81 15.95 3.79 -6.31
CA GLN A 81 16.11 3.37 -7.70
C GLN A 81 16.93 4.36 -8.51
N TYR A 82 16.70 5.65 -8.32
CA TYR A 82 17.38 6.70 -9.11
C TYR A 82 18.57 7.33 -8.41
N GLY A 83 18.86 6.91 -7.16
CA GLY A 83 19.99 7.46 -6.40
C GLY A 83 19.86 8.94 -6.11
N ILE A 84 18.63 9.46 -5.98
CA ILE A 84 18.41 10.89 -5.74
C ILE A 84 18.45 11.14 -4.24
N TYR A 85 19.64 11.16 -3.68
CA TYR A 85 19.90 11.61 -2.33
C TYR A 85 20.65 12.91 -2.41
N ILE A 86 19.97 13.93 -2.02
CA ILE A 86 20.56 15.26 -1.97
C ILE A 86 20.88 15.57 -0.52
#